data_e0319d0668803b699f63ff3eda7bc6d2
#
_entry.id   e0319d0668803b699f63ff3eda7bc6d2
#
_cell.length_a   1.000
_cell.length_b   1.000
_cell.length_c   1.000
_cell.angle_alpha   90.00
_cell.angle_beta   90.00
_cell.angle_gamma   90.00
#
_symmetry.space_group_name_H-M   'P 1'
#
loop_
_entity.id
_entity.type
_entity.pdbx_description
1 polymer ?
#
loop_
_entity_poly.entity_id
_entity_poly.type
_entity_poly.pdbx_seq_one_letter_code
_entity_poly.pdbx_strand_id
1 'polypeptide(L)'
;MSDTNMLALAVETYQRLFPEIKQRIRKEPDLSPAKTQVVPIPRIDEILDMIQPLPPQTCLIGTCADGVPFLLNLTGMETGSLLVTGDPGCGKTHHLQVMAESTIHINSPHEVQIAVITRDPDEWASLLKKPGYSRHFSGVYGWFEQGATDLINQLVTLGESRGSGRHPGATVLLLVDDLPDIFEADYEIQNGLHWLLENGLFSGIRVAASMDARFCPTNPFWVDTFRTFLIGKIESDATAQSLGLDGVGSTKDLMPQVEFSAYTGENWSKYRLPVN
;
A
#
# COMPACT_ATOMS: atom_id res chain seq x y z
N MET A 1 26.88 -11.49 -3.47
CA MET A 1 25.84 -12.08 -2.61
C MET A 1 24.54 -11.55 -3.15
N SER A 2 23.76 -12.41 -3.75
CA SER A 2 22.58 -12.06 -4.53
C SER A 2 21.50 -11.48 -3.61
N ASP A 3 21.08 -10.25 -3.91
CA ASP A 3 19.91 -9.62 -3.29
C ASP A 3 18.65 -10.44 -3.63
N THR A 4 18.36 -11.35 -2.74
CA THR A 4 17.19 -12.23 -2.85
C THR A 4 15.97 -11.37 -2.63
N ASN A 5 15.19 -11.23 -3.66
CA ASN A 5 13.85 -10.72 -3.86
C ASN A 5 13.02 -10.56 -2.55
N MET A 6 12.90 -9.34 -2.06
CA MET A 6 12.38 -9.05 -0.71
C MET A 6 10.86 -9.06 -0.60
N LEU A 7 10.14 -8.82 -1.69
CA LEU A 7 8.68 -9.08 -1.73
C LEU A 7 8.41 -10.58 -1.78
N ALA A 8 9.22 -11.35 -2.55
CA ALA A 8 9.22 -12.80 -2.46
C ALA A 8 9.68 -13.28 -1.07
N LEU A 9 10.57 -12.55 -0.40
CA LEU A 9 11.02 -12.87 0.95
C LEU A 9 9.90 -12.68 1.99
N ALA A 10 9.06 -11.66 1.85
CA ALA A 10 7.87 -11.51 2.71
C ALA A 10 6.87 -12.66 2.49
N VAL A 11 6.62 -13.01 1.22
CA VAL A 11 5.81 -14.19 0.84
C VAL A 11 6.52 -15.50 1.21
N GLU A 12 7.83 -15.63 0.97
CA GLU A 12 8.62 -16.81 1.35
C GLU A 12 8.77 -16.95 2.87
N THR A 13 8.96 -15.85 3.59
CA THR A 13 9.04 -15.87 5.06
C THR A 13 7.70 -16.30 5.66
N TYR A 14 6.59 -15.79 5.11
CA TYR A 14 5.25 -16.21 5.50
C TYR A 14 5.01 -17.68 5.14
N GLN A 15 5.39 -18.14 3.97
CA GLN A 15 5.30 -19.53 3.52
C GLN A 15 6.22 -20.48 4.31
N ARG A 16 7.36 -19.99 4.83
CA ARG A 16 8.26 -20.75 5.71
C ARG A 16 7.71 -20.90 7.14
N LEU A 17 7.11 -19.82 7.65
CA LEU A 17 6.53 -19.82 9.01
C LEU A 17 5.24 -20.62 9.08
N PHE A 18 4.52 -20.75 7.96
CA PHE A 18 3.21 -21.42 7.93
C PHE A 18 3.09 -22.41 6.76
N PRO A 19 3.87 -23.50 6.73
CA PRO A 19 3.86 -24.48 5.65
C PRO A 19 2.51 -25.18 5.45
N GLU A 20 1.68 -25.23 6.48
CA GLU A 20 0.33 -25.84 6.43
C GLU A 20 -0.65 -25.04 5.57
N ILE A 21 -0.45 -23.71 5.44
CA ILE A 21 -1.28 -22.85 4.59
C ILE A 21 -1.03 -23.16 3.13
N LYS A 22 0.21 -23.48 2.76
CA LYS A 22 0.58 -23.88 1.40
C LYS A 22 -0.16 -25.14 0.91
N GLN A 23 -0.49 -26.06 1.82
CA GLN A 23 -1.24 -27.27 1.49
C GLN A 23 -2.75 -27.01 1.35
N ARG A 24 -3.31 -26.00 2.06
CA ARG A 24 -4.72 -25.61 1.91
C ARG A 24 -4.97 -24.86 0.62
N ILE A 25 -4.02 -24.05 0.16
CA ILE A 25 -4.12 -23.28 -1.09
C ILE A 25 -3.80 -24.15 -2.32
N ARG A 26 -2.97 -25.20 -2.19
CA ARG A 26 -2.63 -26.16 -3.25
C ARG A 26 -3.60 -27.36 -3.34
N LYS A 27 -4.88 -27.15 -3.30
CA LYS A 27 -5.79 -28.09 -3.98
C LYS A 27 -5.69 -27.78 -5.47
N GLU A 28 -4.96 -28.63 -6.20
CA GLU A 28 -4.78 -28.56 -7.65
C GLU A 28 -6.12 -28.26 -8.35
N PRO A 29 -6.19 -27.21 -9.18
CA PRO A 29 -7.28 -27.11 -10.12
C PRO A 29 -7.04 -28.16 -11.21
N ASP A 30 -8.05 -28.96 -11.46
CA ASP A 30 -8.15 -29.91 -12.54
C ASP A 30 -7.76 -29.24 -13.86
N LEU A 31 -6.68 -29.71 -14.52
CA LEU A 31 -6.12 -29.17 -15.77
C LEU A 31 -6.93 -29.63 -17.00
N SER A 32 -8.25 -29.58 -16.93
CA SER A 32 -9.08 -29.60 -18.11
C SER A 32 -9.09 -28.23 -18.79
N PRO A 33 -9.03 -28.11 -20.14
CA PRO A 33 -9.05 -26.82 -20.82
C PRO A 33 -10.35 -26.09 -20.53
N ALA A 34 -10.32 -25.27 -19.50
CA ALA A 34 -11.47 -24.60 -18.94
C ALA A 34 -11.83 -23.38 -19.80
N LYS A 35 -13.07 -23.30 -20.17
CA LYS A 35 -13.80 -22.04 -20.41
C LYS A 35 -13.31 -21.02 -19.42
N THR A 36 -12.99 -19.81 -19.90
CA THR A 36 -12.60 -18.66 -19.06
C THR A 36 -13.67 -18.44 -17.99
N GLN A 37 -13.56 -19.16 -16.88
CA GLN A 37 -14.37 -18.89 -15.70
C GLN A 37 -13.78 -17.61 -15.11
N VAL A 38 -14.58 -16.56 -15.09
CA VAL A 38 -14.29 -15.38 -14.29
C VAL A 38 -14.29 -15.85 -12.83
N VAL A 39 -13.09 -16.11 -12.30
CA VAL A 39 -12.94 -16.41 -10.88
C VAL A 39 -13.42 -15.17 -10.13
N PRO A 40 -14.46 -15.28 -9.29
CA PRO A 40 -14.95 -14.14 -8.54
C PRO A 40 -13.80 -13.58 -7.68
N ILE A 41 -13.70 -12.26 -7.65
CA ILE A 41 -12.70 -11.59 -6.81
C ILE A 41 -13.18 -11.74 -5.36
N PRO A 42 -12.39 -12.37 -4.48
CA PRO A 42 -12.81 -12.59 -3.10
C PRO A 42 -12.87 -11.27 -2.31
N ARG A 43 -13.63 -11.27 -1.23
CA ARG A 43 -13.69 -10.15 -0.30
C ARG A 43 -12.49 -10.16 0.64
N ILE A 44 -12.18 -9.02 1.27
CA ILE A 44 -11.06 -8.90 2.23
C ILE A 44 -11.20 -9.93 3.36
N ASP A 45 -12.38 -10.02 3.98
CA ASP A 45 -12.66 -10.96 5.06
C ASP A 45 -12.43 -12.43 4.64
N GLU A 46 -12.90 -12.83 3.47
CA GLU A 46 -12.70 -14.17 2.92
C GLU A 46 -11.21 -14.52 2.74
N ILE A 47 -10.41 -13.54 2.24
CA ILE A 47 -8.96 -13.73 2.08
C ILE A 47 -8.28 -13.88 3.43
N LEU A 48 -8.60 -13.01 4.39
CA LEU A 48 -7.97 -13.01 5.69
C LEU A 48 -8.32 -14.24 6.52
N ASP A 49 -9.54 -14.76 6.38
CA ASP A 49 -9.94 -16.01 7.04
C ASP A 49 -9.17 -17.25 6.53
N MET A 50 -8.73 -17.23 5.26
CA MET A 50 -7.92 -18.32 4.70
C MET A 50 -6.50 -18.39 5.25
N ILE A 51 -5.96 -17.29 5.81
CA ILE A 51 -4.54 -17.17 6.19
C ILE A 51 -4.30 -17.04 7.70
N GLN A 52 -5.27 -17.44 8.49
CA GLN A 52 -5.10 -17.44 9.96
C GLN A 52 -4.01 -18.42 10.43
N PRO A 53 -3.18 -18.08 11.45
CA PRO A 53 -3.14 -16.79 12.14
C PRO A 53 -2.48 -15.69 11.34
N LEU A 54 -3.02 -14.47 11.44
CA LEU A 54 -2.47 -13.31 10.73
C LEU A 54 -1.22 -12.77 11.44
N PRO A 55 -0.15 -12.44 10.69
CA PRO A 55 1.01 -11.81 11.30
C PRO A 55 0.66 -10.38 11.72
N PRO A 56 1.04 -9.96 12.94
CA PRO A 56 0.79 -8.61 13.42
C PRO A 56 1.54 -7.56 12.59
N GLN A 57 1.09 -6.32 12.63
CA GLN A 57 1.69 -5.18 11.95
C GLN A 57 1.85 -5.40 10.44
N THR A 58 0.83 -6.01 9.82
CA THR A 58 0.76 -6.21 8.38
C THR A 58 -0.53 -5.64 7.80
N CYS A 59 -0.54 -5.42 6.49
CA CYS A 59 -1.74 -5.16 5.72
C CYS A 59 -1.76 -6.00 4.44
N LEU A 60 -2.96 -6.23 3.89
CA LEU A 60 -3.14 -6.89 2.61
C LEU A 60 -2.96 -5.87 1.48
N ILE A 61 -2.08 -6.18 0.54
CA ILE A 61 -1.92 -5.43 -0.71
C ILE A 61 -2.88 -5.96 -1.78
N GLY A 62 -3.09 -7.27 -1.80
CA GLY A 62 -3.97 -7.93 -2.77
C GLY A 62 -3.79 -9.44 -2.78
N THR A 63 -4.20 -10.08 -3.85
CA THR A 63 -4.06 -11.53 -4.06
C THR A 63 -3.33 -11.80 -5.36
N CYS A 64 -2.26 -12.57 -5.32
CA CYS A 64 -1.50 -12.98 -6.51
C CYS A 64 -2.32 -13.90 -7.41
N ALA A 65 -1.87 -14.10 -8.66
CA ALA A 65 -2.59 -14.90 -9.65
C ALA A 65 -2.80 -16.38 -9.24
N ASP A 66 -1.92 -16.89 -8.39
CA ASP A 66 -2.00 -18.24 -7.80
C ASP A 66 -2.92 -18.33 -6.57
N GLY A 67 -3.62 -17.24 -6.22
CA GLY A 67 -4.49 -17.15 -5.06
C GLY A 67 -3.77 -16.87 -3.74
N VAL A 68 -2.45 -16.69 -3.75
CA VAL A 68 -1.69 -16.38 -2.54
C VAL A 68 -1.90 -14.92 -2.15
N PRO A 69 -2.31 -14.63 -0.90
CA PRO A 69 -2.41 -13.27 -0.39
C PRO A 69 -1.05 -12.56 -0.39
N PHE A 70 -1.05 -11.33 -0.89
CA PHE A 70 0.12 -10.47 -0.92
C PHE A 70 0.06 -9.51 0.26
N LEU A 71 0.86 -9.80 1.29
CA LEU A 71 0.90 -9.04 2.54
C LEU A 71 2.12 -8.11 2.58
N LEU A 72 1.92 -6.92 3.13
CA LEU A 72 2.98 -5.96 3.45
C LEU A 72 3.24 -5.97 4.96
N ASN A 73 4.48 -6.17 5.36
CA ASN A 73 4.91 -5.90 6.73
C ASN A 73 5.10 -4.40 6.92
N LEU A 74 4.30 -3.79 7.79
CA LEU A 74 4.29 -2.35 8.03
C LEU A 74 5.57 -1.84 8.72
N THR A 75 6.33 -2.72 9.36
CA THR A 75 7.60 -2.40 10.03
C THR A 75 8.84 -2.85 9.27
N GLY A 76 8.66 -3.56 8.15
CA GLY A 76 9.77 -4.04 7.31
C GLY A 76 10.51 -2.90 6.63
N MET A 77 11.81 -2.80 6.85
CA MET A 77 12.64 -1.70 6.31
C MET A 77 12.87 -1.81 4.81
N GLU A 78 12.77 -3.01 4.28
CA GLU A 78 13.16 -3.33 2.90
C GLU A 78 12.23 -2.70 1.86
N THR A 79 10.94 -2.68 2.15
CA THR A 79 9.94 -2.16 1.21
C THR A 79 9.89 -0.63 1.14
N GLY A 80 10.45 0.06 2.14
CA GLY A 80 10.45 1.53 2.17
C GLY A 80 9.05 2.14 2.16
N SER A 81 8.95 3.38 1.76
CA SER A 81 7.68 4.05 1.45
C SER A 81 7.12 3.55 0.13
N LEU A 82 5.79 3.52 0.00
CA LEU A 82 5.09 2.95 -1.16
C LEU A 82 4.43 4.04 -2.01
N LEU A 83 4.54 3.93 -3.32
CA LEU A 83 3.81 4.77 -4.28
C LEU A 83 2.83 3.94 -5.08
N VAL A 84 1.54 4.23 -4.94
CA VAL A 84 0.47 3.69 -5.79
C VAL A 84 0.31 4.61 -6.98
N THR A 85 0.62 4.15 -8.19
CA THR A 85 0.59 4.98 -9.39
C THR A 85 -0.12 4.28 -10.55
N GLY A 86 -0.54 5.08 -11.53
CA GLY A 86 -1.25 4.64 -12.74
C GLY A 86 -2.10 5.77 -13.29
N ASP A 87 -2.81 5.51 -14.37
CA ASP A 87 -3.68 6.50 -15.01
C ASP A 87 -4.88 6.88 -14.13
N PRO A 88 -5.54 8.01 -14.38
CA PRO A 88 -6.79 8.37 -13.72
C PRO A 88 -7.81 7.25 -13.81
N GLY A 89 -8.48 6.95 -12.70
CA GLY A 89 -9.50 5.89 -12.64
C GLY A 89 -8.96 4.46 -12.56
N CYS A 90 -7.64 4.24 -12.48
CA CYS A 90 -7.07 2.89 -12.34
C CYS A 90 -7.31 2.26 -10.95
N GLY A 91 -7.80 3.03 -9.96
CA GLY A 91 -8.17 2.51 -8.63
C GLY A 91 -7.18 2.82 -7.51
N LYS A 92 -6.39 3.90 -7.61
CA LYS A 92 -5.39 4.29 -6.60
C LYS A 92 -5.99 4.50 -5.21
N THR A 93 -7.02 5.34 -5.10
CA THR A 93 -7.76 5.58 -3.85
C THR A 93 -8.31 4.28 -3.28
N HIS A 94 -8.96 3.45 -4.12
CA HIS A 94 -9.46 2.15 -3.70
C HIS A 94 -8.35 1.25 -3.16
N HIS A 95 -7.17 1.26 -3.78
CA HIS A 95 -6.02 0.50 -3.29
C HIS A 95 -5.60 0.95 -1.87
N LEU A 96 -5.50 2.27 -1.63
CA LEU A 96 -5.20 2.80 -0.30
C LEU A 96 -6.30 2.43 0.72
N GLN A 97 -7.57 2.44 0.31
CA GLN A 97 -8.68 2.00 1.15
C GLN A 97 -8.61 0.51 1.50
N VAL A 98 -8.21 -0.35 0.56
CA VAL A 98 -7.96 -1.79 0.82
C VAL A 98 -6.84 -1.97 1.84
N MET A 99 -5.75 -1.20 1.73
CA MET A 99 -4.68 -1.22 2.72
C MET A 99 -5.19 -0.81 4.10
N ALA A 100 -5.98 0.26 4.19
CA ALA A 100 -6.57 0.71 5.45
C ALA A 100 -7.51 -0.33 6.05
N GLU A 101 -8.44 -0.85 5.26
CA GLU A 101 -9.44 -1.81 5.73
C GLU A 101 -8.79 -3.11 6.20
N SER A 102 -7.85 -3.65 5.43
CA SER A 102 -7.13 -4.86 5.84
C SER A 102 -6.27 -4.63 7.08
N THR A 103 -5.67 -3.44 7.24
CA THR A 103 -4.93 -3.08 8.45
C THR A 103 -5.83 -3.15 9.68
N ILE A 104 -7.07 -2.68 9.59
CA ILE A 104 -8.04 -2.72 10.69
C ILE A 104 -8.46 -4.15 11.02
N HIS A 105 -8.62 -5.02 10.02
CA HIS A 105 -8.97 -6.42 10.24
C HIS A 105 -7.85 -7.25 10.86
N ILE A 106 -6.60 -6.92 10.54
CA ILE A 106 -5.43 -7.69 10.98
C ILE A 106 -4.93 -7.25 12.35
N ASN A 107 -4.99 -5.95 12.64
CA ASN A 107 -4.32 -5.37 13.80
C ASN A 107 -5.31 -4.75 14.78
N SER A 108 -4.91 -4.65 16.04
CA SER A 108 -5.63 -3.83 17.02
C SER A 108 -5.25 -2.35 16.89
N PRO A 109 -6.08 -1.41 17.38
CA PRO A 109 -5.75 0.02 17.40
C PRO A 109 -4.49 0.38 18.20
N HIS A 110 -4.06 -0.51 19.10
CA HIS A 110 -2.83 -0.35 19.88
C HIS A 110 -1.58 -0.81 19.12
N GLU A 111 -1.75 -1.60 18.07
CA GLU A 111 -0.65 -2.08 17.23
C GLU A 111 -0.44 -1.19 16.02
N VAL A 112 -1.53 -0.78 15.36
CA VAL A 112 -1.46 0.07 14.16
C VAL A 112 -2.55 1.14 14.19
N GLN A 113 -2.12 2.38 13.97
CA GLN A 113 -2.98 3.54 13.73
C GLN A 113 -2.88 3.97 12.26
N ILE A 114 -3.95 4.53 11.73
CA ILE A 114 -4.05 5.00 10.35
C ILE A 114 -4.27 6.51 10.36
N ALA A 115 -3.53 7.22 9.53
CA ALA A 115 -3.69 8.63 9.26
C ALA A 115 -3.90 8.84 7.76
N VAL A 116 -4.81 9.72 7.37
CA VAL A 116 -5.13 9.95 5.96
C VAL A 116 -5.10 11.44 5.63
N ILE A 117 -4.40 11.79 4.55
CA ILE A 117 -4.50 13.09 3.90
C ILE A 117 -4.98 12.83 2.47
N THR A 118 -6.03 13.51 2.06
CA THR A 118 -6.71 13.26 0.78
C THR A 118 -7.26 14.54 0.18
N ARG A 119 -7.60 14.51 -1.10
CA ARG A 119 -8.36 15.58 -1.74
C ARG A 119 -9.80 15.59 -1.29
N ASP A 120 -10.40 14.40 -1.11
CA ASP A 120 -11.81 14.23 -0.77
C ASP A 120 -11.99 13.32 0.46
N PRO A 121 -12.09 13.91 1.67
CA PRO A 121 -12.33 13.15 2.89
C PRO A 121 -13.64 12.35 2.87
N ASP A 122 -14.63 12.74 2.08
CA ASP A 122 -15.91 12.05 2.00
C ASP A 122 -15.79 10.65 1.36
N GLU A 123 -14.81 10.43 0.48
CA GLU A 123 -14.53 9.11 -0.07
C GLU A 123 -14.12 8.09 1.02
N TRP A 124 -13.61 8.56 2.15
CA TRP A 124 -13.20 7.74 3.30
C TRP A 124 -14.31 7.54 4.34
N ALA A 125 -15.41 8.31 4.23
CA ALA A 125 -16.49 8.30 5.21
C ALA A 125 -17.17 6.92 5.36
N SER A 126 -17.19 6.11 4.30
CA SER A 126 -17.75 4.76 4.32
C SER A 126 -16.97 3.84 5.26
N LEU A 127 -15.63 3.92 5.28
CA LEU A 127 -14.79 3.17 6.21
C LEU A 127 -14.96 3.65 7.65
N LEU A 128 -14.97 4.96 7.87
CA LEU A 128 -15.10 5.54 9.20
C LEU A 128 -16.43 5.19 9.88
N LYS A 129 -17.49 4.97 9.10
CA LYS A 129 -18.83 4.61 9.60
C LYS A 129 -18.97 3.14 10.01
N LYS A 130 -18.05 2.27 9.59
CA LYS A 130 -18.07 0.85 9.99
C LYS A 130 -17.82 0.74 11.51
N PRO A 131 -18.56 -0.13 12.24
CA PRO A 131 -18.42 -0.26 13.69
C PRO A 131 -16.99 -0.63 14.11
N GLY A 132 -16.42 0.17 15.02
CA GLY A 132 -15.07 -0.06 15.57
C GLY A 132 -13.93 0.49 14.73
N TYR A 133 -14.12 0.81 13.45
CA TYR A 133 -13.06 1.26 12.54
C TYR A 133 -12.49 2.62 12.94
N SER A 134 -13.32 3.55 13.39
CA SER A 134 -12.89 4.90 13.80
C SER A 134 -11.79 4.90 14.87
N ARG A 135 -11.66 3.84 15.66
CA ARG A 135 -10.61 3.72 16.70
C ARG A 135 -9.20 3.56 16.12
N HIS A 136 -9.09 3.10 14.86
CA HIS A 136 -7.82 2.95 14.17
C HIS A 136 -7.35 4.25 13.49
N PHE A 137 -8.25 5.23 13.29
CA PHE A 137 -7.90 6.45 12.61
C PHE A 137 -7.46 7.53 13.58
N SER A 138 -6.24 8.03 13.40
CA SER A 138 -5.72 9.23 14.09
C SER A 138 -6.31 10.51 13.48
N GLY A 139 -6.70 10.47 12.20
CA GLY A 139 -7.37 11.55 11.49
C GLY A 139 -7.53 11.25 10.00
N VAL A 140 -8.53 11.88 9.39
CA VAL A 140 -8.75 11.92 7.93
C VAL A 140 -9.01 13.38 7.59
N TYR A 141 -8.12 14.01 6.84
CA TYR A 141 -8.16 15.45 6.56
C TYR A 141 -7.98 15.72 5.06
N GLY A 142 -8.68 16.73 4.57
CA GLY A 142 -8.35 17.36 3.30
C GLY A 142 -6.97 18.04 3.37
N TRP A 143 -6.16 17.92 2.32
CA TRP A 143 -4.82 18.52 2.28
C TRP A 143 -4.83 20.05 2.53
N PHE A 144 -5.95 20.71 2.23
CA PHE A 144 -6.19 22.16 2.42
C PHE A 144 -6.69 22.51 3.83
N GLU A 145 -6.96 21.53 4.67
CA GLU A 145 -7.42 21.75 6.05
C GLU A 145 -6.23 21.93 6.99
N GLN A 146 -6.37 22.81 7.99
CA GLN A 146 -5.36 22.97 9.04
C GLN A 146 -5.05 21.65 9.75
N GLY A 147 -6.04 20.77 9.86
CA GLY A 147 -5.87 19.44 10.45
C GLY A 147 -4.84 18.56 9.73
N ALA A 148 -4.64 18.74 8.41
CA ALA A 148 -3.61 18.01 7.67
C ALA A 148 -2.20 18.49 8.07
N THR A 149 -1.98 19.80 8.19
CA THR A 149 -0.71 20.37 8.65
C THR A 149 -0.42 19.96 10.10
N ASP A 150 -1.41 20.05 10.97
CA ASP A 150 -1.29 19.65 12.38
C ASP A 150 -0.97 18.15 12.50
N LEU A 151 -1.59 17.30 11.69
CA LEU A 151 -1.32 15.86 11.66
C LEU A 151 0.11 15.57 11.22
N ILE A 152 0.60 16.18 10.14
CA ILE A 152 1.98 16.00 9.67
C ILE A 152 2.97 16.42 10.76
N ASN A 153 2.77 17.57 11.38
CA ASN A 153 3.63 18.07 12.46
C ASN A 153 3.64 17.14 13.67
N GLN A 154 2.49 16.60 14.05
CA GLN A 154 2.40 15.61 15.12
C GLN A 154 3.16 14.34 14.76
N LEU A 155 3.07 13.85 13.52
CA LEU A 155 3.78 12.66 13.05
C LEU A 155 5.30 12.91 12.98
N VAL A 156 5.76 14.07 12.53
CA VAL A 156 7.17 14.44 12.55
C VAL A 156 7.68 14.46 13.99
N THR A 157 6.99 15.17 14.91
CA THR A 157 7.34 15.21 16.33
C THR A 157 7.37 13.81 16.96
N LEU A 158 6.40 12.97 16.63
CA LEU A 158 6.37 11.58 17.05
C LEU A 158 7.59 10.81 16.52
N GLY A 159 7.91 10.99 15.24
CA GLY A 159 9.05 10.36 14.58
C GLY A 159 10.38 10.77 15.23
N GLU A 160 10.59 12.05 15.45
CA GLU A 160 11.77 12.58 16.14
C GLU A 160 11.92 12.03 17.57
N SER A 161 10.81 11.97 18.31
CA SER A 161 10.81 11.42 19.67
C SER A 161 11.16 9.94 19.72
N ARG A 162 10.80 9.20 18.66
CA ARG A 162 11.09 7.77 18.49
C ARG A 162 12.46 7.50 17.90
N GLY A 163 13.03 8.40 17.11
CA GLY A 163 14.26 8.19 16.31
C GLY A 163 15.52 7.91 17.13
N SER A 164 15.49 8.06 18.44
CA SER A 164 16.61 7.82 19.33
C SER A 164 16.57 6.51 20.11
N GLY A 165 15.63 5.59 19.84
CA GLY A 165 15.58 4.35 20.60
C GLY A 165 14.28 3.56 20.50
N ARG A 166 14.00 2.72 21.50
CA ARG A 166 12.84 1.81 21.53
C ARG A 166 11.53 2.59 21.46
N HIS A 167 10.64 2.15 20.57
CA HIS A 167 9.36 2.81 20.31
C HIS A 167 8.21 2.12 21.05
N PRO A 168 7.85 2.56 22.25
CA PRO A 168 6.59 2.15 22.83
C PRO A 168 5.47 2.89 22.11
N GLY A 169 4.64 2.18 21.37
CA GLY A 169 3.47 2.73 20.71
C GLY A 169 3.11 2.06 19.39
N ALA A 170 1.92 2.38 18.89
CA ALA A 170 1.41 1.84 17.65
C ALA A 170 2.27 2.27 16.45
N THR A 171 2.47 1.37 15.49
CA THR A 171 2.93 1.73 14.14
C THR A 171 1.89 2.65 13.50
N VAL A 172 2.32 3.66 12.75
CA VAL A 172 1.41 4.53 12.00
C VAL A 172 1.51 4.22 10.51
N LEU A 173 0.37 3.96 9.88
CA LEU A 173 0.23 3.92 8.43
C LEU A 173 -0.34 5.27 7.97
N LEU A 174 0.51 6.12 7.39
CA LEU A 174 0.11 7.38 6.78
C LEU A 174 -0.23 7.13 5.31
N LEU A 175 -1.48 7.39 4.95
CA LEU A 175 -1.98 7.31 3.58
C LEU A 175 -2.14 8.73 3.02
N VAL A 176 -1.47 9.01 1.90
CA VAL A 176 -1.57 10.30 1.20
C VAL A 176 -2.20 10.05 -0.16
N ASP A 177 -3.48 10.38 -0.28
CA ASP A 177 -4.22 10.19 -1.52
C ASP A 177 -4.15 11.47 -2.37
N ASP A 178 -3.65 11.32 -3.60
CA ASP A 178 -3.27 12.42 -4.51
C ASP A 178 -2.09 13.27 -3.99
N LEU A 179 -0.90 12.67 -3.93
CA LEU A 179 0.35 13.34 -3.54
C LEU A 179 0.60 14.69 -4.27
N PRO A 180 0.25 14.88 -5.56
CA PRO A 180 0.40 16.18 -6.24
C PRO A 180 -0.30 17.34 -5.56
N ASP A 181 -1.37 17.12 -4.79
CA ASP A 181 -2.04 18.19 -4.05
C ASP A 181 -1.15 18.78 -2.95
N ILE A 182 -0.24 17.95 -2.40
CA ILE A 182 0.75 18.41 -1.40
C ILE A 182 1.76 19.38 -2.04
N PHE A 183 1.99 19.31 -3.35
CA PHE A 183 2.91 20.25 -4.04
C PHE A 183 2.36 21.68 -4.08
N GLU A 184 1.04 21.83 -3.95
CA GLU A 184 0.35 23.11 -3.86
C GLU A 184 0.11 23.55 -2.40
N ALA A 185 0.40 22.70 -1.44
CA ALA A 185 0.22 22.99 -0.02
C ALA A 185 1.33 23.90 0.53
N ASP A 186 1.16 24.37 1.78
CA ASP A 186 2.14 25.18 2.45
C ASP A 186 3.48 24.42 2.63
N TYR A 187 4.58 25.18 2.61
CA TYR A 187 5.93 24.64 2.73
C TYR A 187 6.13 23.76 3.98
N GLU A 188 5.41 24.03 5.04
CA GLU A 188 5.47 23.29 6.30
C GLU A 188 4.99 21.83 6.11
N ILE A 189 3.84 21.64 5.45
CA ILE A 189 3.29 20.30 5.17
C ILE A 189 4.18 19.54 4.17
N GLN A 190 4.71 20.25 3.14
CA GLN A 190 5.63 19.66 2.18
C GLN A 190 6.89 19.10 2.84
N ASN A 191 7.57 19.91 3.66
CA ASN A 191 8.78 19.50 4.37
C ASN A 191 8.53 18.39 5.37
N GLY A 192 7.44 18.50 6.13
CA GLY A 192 7.06 17.48 7.10
C GLY A 192 6.80 16.12 6.44
N LEU A 193 6.06 16.11 5.31
CA LEU A 193 5.83 14.87 4.57
C LEU A 193 7.13 14.31 3.97
N HIS A 194 7.98 15.16 3.40
CA HIS A 194 9.27 14.72 2.87
C HIS A 194 10.13 14.09 3.97
N TRP A 195 10.19 14.72 5.15
CA TRP A 195 10.88 14.16 6.30
C TRP A 195 10.33 12.79 6.71
N LEU A 196 8.99 12.60 6.68
CA LEU A 196 8.34 11.34 7.00
C LEU A 196 8.64 10.26 5.95
N LEU A 197 8.74 10.62 4.67
CA LEU A 197 9.13 9.70 3.60
C LEU A 197 10.55 9.16 3.80
N GLU A 198 11.49 10.02 4.23
CA GLU A 198 12.89 9.64 4.43
C GLU A 198 13.13 8.93 5.77
N ASN A 199 12.50 9.42 6.84
CA ASN A 199 12.85 9.04 8.21
C ASN A 199 11.74 8.28 8.96
N GLY A 200 10.49 8.39 8.51
CA GLY A 200 9.32 7.88 9.23
C GLY A 200 9.39 6.39 9.51
N LEU A 201 9.86 5.59 8.55
CA LEU A 201 9.91 4.15 8.71
C LEU A 201 10.83 3.72 9.87
N PHE A 202 11.96 4.40 10.09
CA PHE A 202 12.84 4.16 11.23
C PHE A 202 12.16 4.44 12.57
N SER A 203 11.08 5.22 12.55
CA SER A 203 10.30 5.61 13.73
C SER A 203 8.97 4.90 13.83
N GLY A 204 8.73 3.85 13.01
CA GLY A 204 7.47 3.12 12.98
C GLY A 204 6.32 3.92 12.33
N ILE A 205 6.64 4.84 11.40
CA ILE A 205 5.66 5.55 10.59
C ILE A 205 5.90 5.17 9.14
N ARG A 206 4.97 4.45 8.54
CA ARG A 206 5.03 4.05 7.13
C ARG A 206 4.16 4.96 6.29
N VAL A 207 4.72 5.46 5.20
CA VAL A 207 3.98 6.27 4.23
C VAL A 207 3.63 5.41 3.01
N ALA A 208 2.37 5.46 2.59
CA ALA A 208 1.91 5.01 1.29
C ALA A 208 1.14 6.16 0.63
N ALA A 209 1.60 6.58 -0.54
CA ALA A 209 0.99 7.69 -1.27
C ALA A 209 0.43 7.24 -2.62
N SER A 210 -0.53 7.99 -3.15
CA SER A 210 -1.00 7.82 -4.52
C SER A 210 -0.60 9.00 -5.39
N MET A 211 -0.30 8.75 -6.67
CA MET A 211 -0.02 9.76 -7.67
C MET A 211 -0.37 9.26 -9.07
N ASP A 212 -0.89 10.16 -9.91
CA ASP A 212 -1.06 9.88 -11.33
C ASP A 212 0.31 9.67 -12.00
N ALA A 213 0.42 8.60 -12.77
CA ALA A 213 1.66 8.22 -13.44
C ALA A 213 2.26 9.33 -14.33
N ARG A 214 1.42 10.21 -14.88
CA ARG A 214 1.85 11.35 -15.69
C ARG A 214 2.67 12.39 -14.94
N PHE A 215 2.50 12.47 -13.61
CA PHE A 215 3.23 13.45 -12.80
C PHE A 215 4.56 12.91 -12.29
N CYS A 216 4.77 11.60 -12.29
CA CYS A 216 6.01 11.00 -11.78
C CYS A 216 7.27 11.54 -12.45
N PRO A 217 7.36 11.64 -13.80
CA PRO A 217 8.58 12.07 -14.46
C PRO A 217 8.96 13.54 -14.20
N THR A 218 7.97 14.37 -13.85
CA THR A 218 8.18 15.81 -13.59
C THR A 218 8.44 16.11 -12.12
N ASN A 219 8.34 15.12 -11.24
CA ASN A 219 8.49 15.28 -9.81
C ASN A 219 9.50 14.27 -9.20
N PRO A 220 10.73 14.18 -9.74
CA PRO A 220 11.72 13.19 -9.28
C PRO A 220 12.06 13.36 -7.80
N PHE A 221 12.09 14.60 -7.30
CA PHE A 221 12.34 14.92 -5.88
C PHE A 221 11.43 14.13 -4.92
N TRP A 222 10.16 13.94 -5.28
CA TRP A 222 9.22 13.15 -4.49
C TRP A 222 9.31 11.66 -4.82
N VAL A 223 9.37 11.33 -6.12
CA VAL A 223 9.32 9.94 -6.59
C VAL A 223 10.51 9.13 -6.11
N ASP A 224 11.69 9.73 -6.06
CA ASP A 224 12.94 9.07 -5.65
C ASP A 224 12.95 8.67 -4.15
N THR A 225 12.03 9.19 -3.35
CA THR A 225 11.88 8.78 -1.94
C THR A 225 11.15 7.46 -1.76
N PHE A 226 10.43 6.99 -2.79
CA PHE A 226 9.69 5.74 -2.74
C PHE A 226 10.56 4.58 -3.24
N ARG A 227 10.50 3.44 -2.53
CA ARG A 227 11.24 2.22 -2.91
C ARG A 227 10.35 1.17 -3.55
N THR A 228 9.06 1.19 -3.26
CA THR A 228 8.10 0.22 -3.77
C THR A 228 7.04 0.94 -4.57
N PHE A 229 6.83 0.49 -5.80
CA PHE A 229 5.81 1.00 -6.70
C PHE A 229 4.71 -0.04 -6.85
N LEU A 230 3.47 0.39 -6.62
CA LEU A 230 2.25 -0.38 -6.83
C LEU A 230 1.54 0.22 -8.04
N ILE A 231 1.69 -0.43 -9.19
CA ILE A 231 1.39 0.17 -10.49
C ILE A 231 0.09 -0.41 -11.03
N GLY A 232 -0.91 0.46 -11.18
CA GLY A 232 -2.14 0.18 -11.89
C GLY A 232 -1.99 0.35 -13.40
N LYS A 233 -3.10 0.34 -14.12
CA LYS A 233 -3.11 0.50 -15.57
C LYS A 233 -2.46 1.81 -16.01
N ILE A 234 -1.57 1.73 -17.02
CA ILE A 234 -0.97 2.87 -17.74
C ILE A 234 -1.12 2.59 -19.23
N GLU A 235 -1.85 3.44 -19.94
CA GLU A 235 -2.12 3.30 -21.39
C GLU A 235 -0.93 3.78 -22.25
N SER A 236 -0.21 4.80 -21.78
CA SER A 236 0.87 5.44 -22.53
C SER A 236 2.19 4.70 -22.34
N ASP A 237 2.77 4.16 -23.43
CA ASP A 237 4.11 3.58 -23.43
C ASP A 237 5.16 4.59 -23.01
N ALA A 238 5.04 5.85 -23.45
CA ALA A 238 5.99 6.90 -23.08
C ALA A 238 5.97 7.18 -21.58
N THR A 239 4.78 7.14 -20.95
CA THR A 239 4.66 7.28 -19.48
C THR A 239 5.24 6.07 -18.78
N ALA A 240 4.97 4.85 -19.25
CA ALA A 240 5.54 3.64 -18.69
C ALA A 240 7.08 3.64 -18.79
N GLN A 241 7.64 4.00 -19.95
CA GLN A 241 9.08 4.12 -20.15
C GLN A 241 9.73 5.14 -19.22
N SER A 242 9.08 6.30 -19.02
CA SER A 242 9.61 7.34 -18.13
C SER A 242 9.66 6.92 -16.65
N LEU A 243 8.92 5.88 -16.28
CA LEU A 243 8.96 5.24 -14.96
C LEU A 243 9.97 4.08 -14.88
N GLY A 244 10.76 3.85 -15.93
CA GLY A 244 11.71 2.73 -15.99
C GLY A 244 11.06 1.36 -16.10
N LEU A 245 9.81 1.32 -16.61
CA LEU A 245 9.01 0.09 -16.72
C LEU A 245 9.25 -0.65 -18.05
N ASP A 246 10.40 -0.42 -18.67
CA ASP A 246 10.77 -1.05 -19.96
C ASP A 246 10.95 -2.56 -19.82
N GLY A 247 10.26 -3.30 -20.69
CA GLY A 247 10.45 -4.76 -20.84
C GLY A 247 9.74 -5.62 -19.80
N VAL A 248 8.94 -5.06 -18.95
CA VAL A 248 8.15 -5.79 -17.96
C VAL A 248 6.68 -5.76 -18.31
N GLY A 249 6.02 -6.89 -18.17
CA GLY A 249 4.65 -7.19 -18.63
C GLY A 249 3.72 -5.97 -18.73
N SER A 250 3.01 -5.89 -19.84
CA SER A 250 2.25 -4.70 -20.25
C SER A 250 1.35 -4.16 -19.14
N THR A 251 1.67 -2.96 -18.63
CA THR A 251 0.77 -2.25 -17.71
C THR A 251 -0.55 -1.87 -18.37
N LYS A 252 -0.60 -1.85 -19.72
CA LYS A 252 -1.80 -1.62 -20.51
C LYS A 252 -2.86 -2.71 -20.34
N ASP A 253 -2.39 -3.96 -20.13
CA ASP A 253 -3.28 -5.13 -20.03
C ASP A 253 -3.86 -5.31 -18.62
N LEU A 254 -3.49 -4.43 -17.68
CA LEU A 254 -4.06 -4.45 -16.33
C LEU A 254 -5.53 -3.98 -16.37
N MET A 255 -6.39 -4.73 -15.68
CA MET A 255 -7.79 -4.36 -15.51
C MET A 255 -7.90 -3.20 -14.52
N PRO A 256 -8.41 -2.02 -14.92
CA PRO A 256 -8.57 -0.89 -14.03
C PRO A 256 -9.37 -1.27 -12.77
N GLN A 257 -9.00 -0.68 -11.63
CA GLN A 257 -9.62 -0.89 -10.31
C GLN A 257 -9.47 -2.30 -9.71
N VAL A 258 -8.94 -3.25 -10.48
CA VAL A 258 -8.84 -4.66 -10.09
C VAL A 258 -7.40 -5.13 -10.06
N GLU A 259 -6.64 -4.86 -11.12
CA GLU A 259 -5.31 -5.43 -11.29
C GLU A 259 -4.22 -4.39 -11.15
N PHE A 260 -3.19 -4.75 -10.37
CA PHE A 260 -1.98 -3.97 -10.14
C PHE A 260 -0.75 -4.87 -10.30
N SER A 261 0.41 -4.22 -10.44
CA SER A 261 1.71 -4.87 -10.40
C SER A 261 2.59 -4.18 -9.37
N ALA A 262 3.22 -4.94 -8.50
CA ALA A 262 4.23 -4.41 -7.58
C ALA A 262 5.61 -4.48 -8.24
N TYR A 263 6.38 -3.40 -8.12
CA TYR A 263 7.73 -3.28 -8.62
C TYR A 263 8.70 -2.84 -7.51
N THR A 264 9.78 -3.59 -7.36
CA THR A 264 10.83 -3.34 -6.36
C THR A 264 12.22 -3.30 -7.01
N GLY A 265 12.36 -2.57 -8.11
CA GLY A 265 13.62 -2.38 -8.82
C GLY A 265 14.03 -3.51 -9.76
N GLU A 266 13.73 -4.78 -9.46
CA GLU A 266 14.10 -5.93 -10.30
C GLU A 266 12.97 -6.92 -10.55
N ASN A 267 11.97 -6.93 -9.68
CA ASN A 267 10.93 -7.95 -9.67
C ASN A 267 9.55 -7.36 -9.82
N TRP A 268 8.75 -8.07 -10.61
CA TRP A 268 7.35 -7.76 -10.87
C TRP A 268 6.46 -8.85 -10.32
N SER A 269 5.41 -8.42 -9.62
CA SER A 269 4.39 -9.33 -9.11
C SER A 269 3.01 -8.74 -9.43
N LYS A 270 2.29 -9.40 -10.34
CA LYS A 270 0.90 -9.03 -10.65
C LYS A 270 -0.02 -9.57 -9.57
N TYR A 271 -0.96 -8.75 -9.13
CA TYR A 271 -1.95 -9.09 -8.12
C TYR A 271 -3.30 -8.42 -8.40
N ARG A 272 -4.33 -8.85 -7.71
CA ARG A 272 -5.69 -8.31 -7.78
C ARG A 272 -6.09 -7.74 -6.42
N LEU A 273 -6.78 -6.60 -6.46
CA LEU A 273 -7.42 -6.06 -5.27
C LEU A 273 -8.64 -6.91 -4.91
N PRO A 274 -8.91 -7.13 -3.61
CA PRO A 274 -10.16 -7.69 -3.16
C PRO A 274 -11.32 -6.72 -3.42
N VAL A 275 -12.55 -7.24 -3.46
CA VAL A 275 -13.74 -6.39 -3.39
C VAL A 275 -14.11 -6.14 -1.93
N ASN A 276 -14.64 -4.93 -1.67
CA ASN A 276 -15.10 -4.51 -0.34
C ASN A 276 -16.51 -5.03 -0.07
#